data_4adf0ed838cc7512350c1724be186b10
#
_entry.id   4adf0ed838cc7512350c1724be186b10
#
_cell.length_a   1.000
_cell.length_b   1.000
_cell.length_c   1.000
_cell.angle_alpha   90.00
_cell.angle_beta   90.00
_cell.angle_gamma   90.00
#
_symmetry.space_group_name_H-M   'P 1'
#
loop_
_entity.id
_entity.type
_entity.pdbx_description
1 polymer ?
#
loop_
_entity_poly.entity_id
_entity_poly.type
_entity_poly.pdbx_seq_one_letter_code
_entity_poly.pdbx_strand_id
1 'polypeptide(L)'
;MIIKIIAGAAFLIIILIILYTYTLFQAQKSPLNSPANFLKESAQSKNNKTVVCIGNSITHGRVSYNYVNILSDDLSGHGYHFINAGINGNLAYNVVKRLDEIINCDPDYVTILIGTNDANASLSKKNSVRYMNDMALPEEPNENFFGKNVEELIFQLKKRTNAIIAILSLPPIGEDIDHIAYQRTKEYSVIIRDVAQENDVDYLPLHENITEYLISENHRPRLSYENGFRRIMINGFLSHFLLGTSFDKIATSNGFLIVTDFLHLNHRGAKMVADLIKNWIFK
;
A
#
# COMPACT_ATOMS: atom_id res chain seq x y z
N MET A 1 -49.60 3.51 11.09
CA MET A 1 -48.51 4.51 10.95
C MET A 1 -47.15 3.91 11.39
N ILE A 2 -47.04 3.37 12.57
CA ILE A 2 -45.77 2.77 13.13
C ILE A 2 -45.19 1.67 12.22
N ILE A 3 -45.99 0.74 11.71
CA ILE A 3 -45.52 -0.37 10.85
C ILE A 3 -44.89 0.16 9.52
N LYS A 4 -45.46 1.20 8.93
CA LYS A 4 -44.88 1.82 7.71
C LYS A 4 -43.56 2.52 7.98
N ILE A 5 -43.40 3.13 9.16
CA ILE A 5 -42.13 3.76 9.58
C ILE A 5 -41.07 2.68 9.81
N ILE A 6 -41.39 1.57 10.48
CA ILE A 6 -40.48 0.45 10.71
C ILE A 6 -40.07 -0.20 9.38
N ALA A 7 -41.02 -0.42 8.47
CA ALA A 7 -40.74 -0.96 7.15
C ALA A 7 -39.82 -0.04 6.32
N GLY A 8 -40.07 1.28 6.37
CA GLY A 8 -39.20 2.27 5.71
C GLY A 8 -37.78 2.31 6.29
N ALA A 9 -37.66 2.25 7.61
CA ALA A 9 -36.34 2.18 8.28
C ALA A 9 -35.59 0.89 7.95
N ALA A 10 -36.26 -0.26 7.96
CA ALA A 10 -35.66 -1.53 7.57
C ALA A 10 -35.20 -1.53 6.11
N PHE A 11 -35.98 -0.98 5.20
CA PHE A 11 -35.61 -0.84 3.80
C PHE A 11 -34.37 0.03 3.61
N LEU A 12 -34.29 1.18 4.32
CA LEU A 12 -33.11 2.05 4.29
C LEU A 12 -31.87 1.34 4.80
N ILE A 13 -31.96 0.58 5.89
CA ILE A 13 -30.84 -0.21 6.44
C ILE A 13 -30.35 -1.23 5.43
N ILE A 14 -31.25 -1.93 4.75
CA ILE A 14 -30.90 -2.90 3.70
C ILE A 14 -30.14 -2.22 2.57
N ILE A 15 -30.60 -1.05 2.10
CA ILE A 15 -29.89 -0.28 1.06
C ILE A 15 -28.47 0.07 1.55
N LEU A 16 -28.33 0.58 2.76
CA LEU A 16 -27.03 0.95 3.31
C LEU A 16 -26.07 -0.26 3.40
N ILE A 17 -26.59 -1.42 3.79
CA ILE A 17 -25.80 -2.67 3.82
C ILE A 17 -25.37 -3.06 2.39
N ILE A 18 -26.27 -3.01 1.41
CA ILE A 18 -25.94 -3.29 0.02
C ILE A 18 -24.87 -2.34 -0.51
N LEU A 19 -25.01 -1.05 -0.29
CA LEU A 19 -24.04 -0.05 -0.71
C LEU A 19 -22.68 -0.28 -0.04
N TYR A 20 -22.67 -0.58 1.25
CA TYR A 20 -21.45 -0.88 1.99
C TYR A 20 -20.76 -2.15 1.49
N THR A 21 -21.51 -3.24 1.29
CA THR A 21 -20.95 -4.49 0.76
C THR A 21 -20.45 -4.33 -0.68
N TYR A 22 -21.13 -3.55 -1.50
CA TYR A 22 -20.66 -3.19 -2.83
C TYR A 22 -19.33 -2.43 -2.79
N THR A 23 -19.20 -1.45 -1.90
CA THR A 23 -17.93 -0.70 -1.77
C THR A 23 -16.78 -1.60 -1.31
N LEU A 24 -17.03 -2.50 -0.35
CA LEU A 24 -16.04 -3.49 0.08
C LEU A 24 -15.61 -4.40 -1.08
N PHE A 25 -16.57 -4.90 -1.86
CA PHE A 25 -16.27 -5.71 -3.03
C PHE A 25 -15.41 -4.97 -4.04
N GLN A 26 -15.73 -3.71 -4.35
CA GLN A 26 -14.92 -2.89 -5.26
C GLN A 26 -13.50 -2.66 -4.75
N ALA A 27 -13.33 -2.42 -3.45
CA ALA A 27 -12.02 -2.22 -2.83
C ALA A 27 -11.15 -3.48 -2.83
N GLN A 28 -11.76 -4.66 -2.77
CA GLN A 28 -11.05 -5.96 -2.72
C GLN A 28 -10.80 -6.56 -4.12
N LYS A 29 -11.35 -5.96 -5.17
CA LYS A 29 -11.20 -6.46 -6.52
C LYS A 29 -9.73 -6.48 -6.94
N SER A 30 -9.21 -7.66 -7.26
CA SER A 30 -7.82 -7.84 -7.67
C SER A 30 -7.44 -6.96 -8.86
N PRO A 31 -6.20 -6.44 -8.90
CA PRO A 31 -5.68 -5.75 -10.07
C PRO A 31 -5.71 -6.64 -11.32
N LEU A 32 -5.95 -6.04 -12.48
CA LEU A 32 -5.97 -6.78 -13.75
C LEU A 32 -4.61 -7.42 -14.06
N ASN A 33 -3.53 -6.75 -13.70
CA ASN A 33 -2.15 -7.20 -13.82
C ASN A 33 -1.65 -7.90 -12.55
N SER A 34 -2.51 -8.64 -11.83
CA SER A 34 -2.10 -9.42 -10.66
C SER A 34 -1.27 -10.64 -11.05
N PRO A 35 -0.45 -11.21 -10.15
CA PRO A 35 0.29 -12.46 -10.39
C PRO A 35 -0.60 -13.58 -10.93
N ALA A 36 -1.78 -13.78 -10.33
CA ALA A 36 -2.71 -14.83 -10.75
C ALA A 36 -3.24 -14.66 -12.20
N ASN A 37 -3.43 -13.42 -12.65
CA ASN A 37 -3.84 -13.15 -14.03
C ASN A 37 -2.66 -13.28 -14.98
N PHE A 38 -1.49 -12.74 -14.63
CA PHE A 38 -0.27 -12.88 -15.42
C PHE A 38 0.08 -14.35 -15.68
N LEU A 39 0.03 -15.21 -14.67
CA LEU A 39 0.33 -16.63 -14.81
C LEU A 39 -0.66 -17.39 -15.69
N LYS A 40 -1.89 -16.90 -15.82
CA LYS A 40 -2.87 -17.47 -16.77
C LYS A 40 -2.59 -17.06 -18.22
N GLU A 41 -2.04 -15.84 -18.40
CA GLU A 41 -1.77 -15.25 -19.72
C GLU A 41 -0.36 -15.54 -20.23
N SER A 42 0.52 -16.16 -19.40
CA SER A 42 1.97 -16.30 -19.63
C SER A 42 2.40 -17.16 -20.82
N ALA A 43 1.49 -17.48 -21.74
CA ALA A 43 1.84 -17.93 -23.09
C ALA A 43 2.30 -16.77 -24.00
N GLN A 44 2.25 -15.52 -23.54
CA GLN A 44 2.50 -14.32 -24.35
C GLN A 44 3.83 -13.65 -24.00
N SER A 45 4.69 -13.63 -25.01
CA SER A 45 5.85 -12.74 -25.21
C SER A 45 6.93 -12.69 -24.09
N LYS A 46 7.93 -13.54 -24.24
CA LYS A 46 9.21 -13.51 -23.48
C LYS A 46 10.11 -12.28 -23.81
N ASN A 47 9.62 -11.28 -24.49
CA ASN A 47 10.46 -10.15 -24.95
C ASN A 47 10.50 -8.97 -23.99
N ASN A 48 9.62 -8.93 -22.98
CA ASN A 48 9.57 -7.84 -22.00
C ASN A 48 10.16 -8.30 -20.66
N LYS A 49 10.86 -7.39 -20.00
CA LYS A 49 11.32 -7.60 -18.63
C LYS A 49 10.16 -7.53 -17.66
N THR A 50 10.05 -8.51 -16.79
CA THR A 50 8.98 -8.61 -15.79
C THR A 50 9.37 -7.86 -14.51
N VAL A 51 8.55 -6.89 -14.12
CA VAL A 51 8.73 -6.10 -12.90
C VAL A 51 7.59 -6.44 -11.94
N VAL A 52 7.87 -7.10 -10.81
CA VAL A 52 6.85 -7.40 -9.80
C VAL A 52 6.89 -6.37 -8.68
N CYS A 53 5.77 -5.65 -8.49
CA CYS A 53 5.60 -4.68 -7.42
C CYS A 53 4.89 -5.35 -6.24
N ILE A 54 5.65 -5.66 -5.18
CA ILE A 54 5.15 -6.29 -3.95
C ILE A 54 4.67 -5.23 -2.97
N GLY A 55 3.51 -5.47 -2.32
CA GLY A 55 3.06 -4.57 -1.28
C GLY A 55 1.68 -4.88 -0.69
N ASN A 56 1.14 -3.86 -0.05
CA ASN A 56 -0.19 -3.88 0.60
C ASN A 56 -1.24 -3.11 -0.23
N SER A 57 -2.18 -2.42 0.45
CA SER A 57 -3.22 -1.61 -0.19
C SER A 57 -2.69 -0.45 -1.01
N ILE A 58 -1.53 0.08 -0.69
CA ILE A 58 -0.87 1.17 -1.45
C ILE A 58 -0.46 0.65 -2.84
N THR A 59 0.12 -0.54 -2.90
CA THR A 59 0.48 -1.21 -4.15
C THR A 59 -0.75 -1.75 -4.88
N HIS A 60 -1.70 -2.34 -4.15
CA HIS A 60 -2.97 -2.83 -4.72
C HIS A 60 -3.71 -1.74 -5.52
N GLY A 61 -3.71 -0.50 -5.02
CA GLY A 61 -4.12 0.67 -5.78
C GLY A 61 -5.63 0.81 -6.00
N ARG A 62 -6.48 0.16 -5.16
CA ARG A 62 -7.96 0.32 -5.22
C ARG A 62 -8.46 1.33 -4.19
N VAL A 63 -7.78 1.45 -3.07
CA VAL A 63 -8.06 2.43 -1.99
C VAL A 63 -6.97 3.51 -1.90
N SER A 64 -5.96 3.40 -2.72
CA SER A 64 -4.86 4.31 -2.95
C SER A 64 -4.76 4.61 -4.43
N TYR A 65 -4.15 5.71 -4.84
CA TYR A 65 -3.82 5.91 -6.24
C TYR A 65 -2.80 4.84 -6.69
N ASN A 66 -3.04 4.22 -7.85
CA ASN A 66 -2.29 3.05 -8.29
C ASN A 66 -0.97 3.46 -8.97
N TYR A 67 0.14 3.43 -8.25
CA TYR A 67 1.46 3.77 -8.79
C TYR A 67 1.96 2.74 -9.82
N VAL A 68 1.51 1.47 -9.73
CA VAL A 68 1.88 0.44 -10.71
C VAL A 68 1.28 0.73 -12.08
N ASN A 69 0.06 1.31 -12.12
CA ASN A 69 -0.52 1.78 -13.37
C ASN A 69 0.26 2.97 -13.92
N ILE A 70 0.70 3.93 -13.08
CA ILE A 70 1.57 5.04 -13.54
C ILE A 70 2.83 4.48 -14.22
N LEU A 71 3.49 3.51 -13.58
CA LEU A 71 4.67 2.85 -14.15
C LEU A 71 4.36 2.15 -15.48
N SER A 72 3.25 1.41 -15.54
CA SER A 72 2.83 0.73 -16.76
C SER A 72 2.57 1.69 -17.92
N ASP A 73 1.91 2.82 -17.62
CA ASP A 73 1.59 3.84 -18.62
C ASP A 73 2.87 4.60 -19.07
N ASP A 74 3.69 5.04 -18.11
CA ASP A 74 4.93 5.79 -18.36
C ASP A 74 5.95 4.97 -19.15
N LEU A 75 6.02 3.65 -18.90
CA LEU A 75 7.00 2.75 -19.50
C LEU A 75 6.39 1.83 -20.58
N SER A 76 5.18 2.17 -21.06
CA SER A 76 4.58 1.50 -22.19
C SER A 76 5.50 1.60 -23.43
N GLY A 77 5.75 0.46 -24.08
CA GLY A 77 6.65 0.41 -25.24
C GLY A 77 8.16 0.38 -24.92
N HIS A 78 8.57 0.44 -23.65
CA HIS A 78 9.98 0.35 -23.24
C HIS A 78 10.41 -1.09 -22.89
N GLY A 79 9.58 -2.09 -23.19
CA GLY A 79 9.92 -3.49 -22.97
C GLY A 79 9.81 -3.94 -21.51
N TYR A 80 8.96 -3.31 -20.70
CA TYR A 80 8.66 -3.72 -19.33
C TYR A 80 7.21 -4.17 -19.19
N HIS A 81 7.00 -5.19 -18.36
CA HIS A 81 5.68 -5.67 -17.95
C HIS A 81 5.56 -5.57 -16.44
N PHE A 82 4.66 -4.73 -15.94
CA PHE A 82 4.46 -4.48 -14.52
C PHE A 82 3.37 -5.38 -13.95
N ILE A 83 3.71 -6.14 -12.91
CA ILE A 83 2.80 -7.02 -12.17
C ILE A 83 2.52 -6.42 -10.81
N ASN A 84 1.26 -6.23 -10.49
CA ASN A 84 0.80 -5.69 -9.22
C ASN A 84 0.53 -6.82 -8.23
N ALA A 85 1.47 -7.08 -7.34
CA ALA A 85 1.37 -8.06 -6.27
C ALA A 85 0.95 -7.43 -4.92
N GLY A 86 0.17 -6.36 -4.96
CA GLY A 86 -0.40 -5.72 -3.78
C GLY A 86 -1.66 -6.43 -3.27
N ILE A 87 -1.77 -6.64 -1.95
CA ILE A 87 -2.98 -7.15 -1.29
C ILE A 87 -3.32 -6.27 -0.09
N ASN A 88 -4.58 -5.82 0.00
CA ASN A 88 -5.05 -4.96 1.08
C ASN A 88 -4.81 -5.58 2.45
N GLY A 89 -4.33 -4.77 3.39
CA GLY A 89 -4.11 -5.18 4.78
C GLY A 89 -2.83 -5.97 5.03
N ASN A 90 -2.14 -6.50 4.00
CA ASN A 90 -0.95 -7.31 4.21
C ASN A 90 0.12 -6.57 5.04
N LEU A 91 0.72 -7.32 5.96
CA LEU A 91 1.97 -7.04 6.64
C LEU A 91 3.11 -7.80 5.94
N ALA A 92 4.36 -7.54 6.31
CA ALA A 92 5.52 -8.25 5.76
C ALA A 92 5.39 -9.77 5.90
N TYR A 93 4.92 -10.27 7.04
CA TYR A 93 4.60 -11.69 7.28
C TYR A 93 3.66 -12.29 6.23
N ASN A 94 2.59 -11.58 5.88
CA ASN A 94 1.61 -12.07 4.92
C ASN A 94 2.21 -12.19 3.51
N VAL A 95 3.12 -11.29 3.15
CA VAL A 95 3.85 -11.35 1.87
C VAL A 95 4.74 -12.60 1.82
N VAL A 96 5.49 -12.88 2.89
CA VAL A 96 6.31 -14.11 2.98
C VAL A 96 5.46 -15.36 2.77
N LYS A 97 4.25 -15.41 3.32
CA LYS A 97 3.34 -16.58 3.20
C LYS A 97 2.79 -16.83 1.79
N ARG A 98 2.81 -15.82 0.92
CA ARG A 98 2.33 -15.93 -0.47
C ARG A 98 3.42 -15.71 -1.52
N LEU A 99 4.67 -15.85 -1.13
CA LEU A 99 5.81 -15.52 -1.98
C LEU A 99 5.90 -16.40 -3.23
N ASP A 100 5.38 -17.62 -3.20
CA ASP A 100 5.40 -18.55 -4.33
C ASP A 100 4.70 -17.98 -5.57
N GLU A 101 3.58 -17.27 -5.41
CA GLU A 101 2.88 -16.64 -6.54
C GLU A 101 3.72 -15.56 -7.23
N ILE A 102 4.58 -14.88 -6.46
CA ILE A 102 5.47 -13.82 -6.93
C ILE A 102 6.66 -14.43 -7.67
N ILE A 103 7.28 -15.44 -7.08
CA ILE A 103 8.41 -16.17 -7.66
C ILE A 103 8.02 -16.86 -8.97
N ASN A 104 6.83 -17.44 -9.03
CA ASN A 104 6.31 -18.08 -10.25
C ASN A 104 6.11 -17.11 -11.43
N CYS A 105 6.08 -15.80 -11.18
CA CYS A 105 6.07 -14.80 -12.25
C CYS A 105 7.43 -14.65 -12.95
N ASP A 106 8.48 -15.32 -12.49
CA ASP A 106 9.86 -15.26 -13.02
C ASP A 106 10.34 -13.81 -13.22
N PRO A 107 10.41 -12.99 -12.13
CA PRO A 107 10.69 -11.56 -12.24
C PRO A 107 12.16 -11.28 -12.62
N ASP A 108 12.37 -10.29 -13.51
CA ASP A 108 13.68 -9.65 -13.74
C ASP A 108 13.95 -8.58 -12.67
N TYR A 109 12.90 -7.90 -12.20
CA TYR A 109 12.95 -6.87 -11.17
C TYR A 109 11.86 -7.08 -10.13
N VAL A 110 12.20 -6.83 -8.88
CA VAL A 110 11.24 -6.83 -7.77
C VAL A 110 11.35 -5.51 -7.01
N THR A 111 10.23 -4.82 -6.82
CA THR A 111 10.13 -3.68 -5.90
C THR A 111 9.27 -4.04 -4.70
N ILE A 112 9.70 -3.67 -3.49
CA ILE A 112 9.03 -4.01 -2.24
C ILE A 112 8.60 -2.71 -1.54
N LEU A 113 7.29 -2.51 -1.39
CA LEU A 113 6.69 -1.42 -0.61
C LEU A 113 5.73 -2.02 0.43
N ILE A 114 6.29 -2.49 1.54
CA ILE A 114 5.57 -3.18 2.62
C ILE A 114 6.05 -2.69 3.99
N GLY A 115 5.16 -2.63 4.98
CA GLY A 115 5.47 -2.24 6.34
C GLY A 115 4.57 -1.15 6.93
N THR A 116 3.80 -0.42 6.11
CA THR A 116 2.88 0.61 6.61
C THR A 116 1.83 0.02 7.56
N ASN A 117 1.33 -1.20 7.28
CA ASN A 117 0.41 -1.90 8.17
C ASN A 117 1.11 -2.44 9.42
N ASP A 118 2.36 -2.86 9.32
CA ASP A 118 3.20 -3.27 10.46
C ASP A 118 3.40 -2.09 11.42
N ALA A 119 3.80 -0.93 10.88
CA ALA A 119 3.94 0.32 11.63
C ALA A 119 2.61 0.76 12.28
N ASN A 120 1.50 0.71 11.51
CA ASN A 120 0.17 1.06 12.03
C ASN A 120 -0.30 0.08 13.12
N ALA A 121 -0.01 -1.20 12.99
CA ALA A 121 -0.34 -2.22 13.98
C ALA A 121 0.37 -1.99 15.32
N SER A 122 1.61 -1.50 15.29
CA SER A 122 2.41 -1.24 16.49
C SER A 122 2.06 0.05 17.24
N LEU A 123 1.20 0.93 16.66
CA LEU A 123 0.83 2.21 17.29
C LEU A 123 -0.03 2.05 18.55
N SER A 124 -0.80 0.97 18.67
CA SER A 124 -1.64 0.73 19.86
C SER A 124 -2.02 -0.73 20.00
N LYS A 125 -2.30 -1.15 21.23
CA LYS A 125 -2.82 -2.52 21.51
C LYS A 125 -4.09 -2.84 20.71
N LYS A 126 -4.97 -1.85 20.53
CA LYS A 126 -6.19 -2.00 19.73
C LYS A 126 -5.88 -2.28 18.26
N ASN A 127 -4.91 -1.59 17.69
CA ASN A 127 -4.48 -1.84 16.31
C ASN A 127 -3.82 -3.21 16.20
N SER A 128 -2.90 -3.53 17.10
CA SER A 128 -2.22 -4.82 17.19
C SER A 128 -3.21 -5.99 17.15
N VAL A 129 -4.18 -6.02 18.09
CA VAL A 129 -5.21 -7.07 18.17
C VAL A 129 -6.04 -7.16 16.89
N ARG A 130 -6.40 -6.03 16.30
CA ARG A 130 -7.14 -6.00 15.02
C ARG A 130 -6.33 -6.65 13.90
N TYR A 131 -5.06 -6.25 13.71
CA TYR A 131 -4.22 -6.82 12.66
C TYR A 131 -3.91 -8.30 12.90
N MET A 132 -3.71 -8.72 14.15
CA MET A 132 -3.54 -10.14 14.48
C MET A 132 -4.73 -10.97 13.99
N ASN A 133 -5.94 -10.50 14.25
CA ASN A 133 -7.17 -11.21 13.88
C ASN A 133 -7.43 -11.14 12.36
N ASP A 134 -7.34 -9.94 11.77
CA ASP A 134 -7.70 -9.72 10.36
C ASP A 134 -6.70 -10.37 9.40
N MET A 135 -5.41 -10.44 9.80
CA MET A 135 -4.30 -10.91 8.97
C MET A 135 -3.71 -12.24 9.44
N ALA A 136 -4.33 -12.90 10.42
CA ALA A 136 -3.93 -14.19 10.97
C ALA A 136 -2.43 -14.22 11.37
N LEU A 137 -1.99 -13.20 12.11
CA LEU A 137 -0.60 -13.12 12.55
C LEU A 137 -0.33 -14.11 13.69
N PRO A 138 0.83 -14.78 13.72
CA PRO A 138 1.17 -15.76 14.75
C PRO A 138 1.55 -15.12 16.08
N GLU A 139 1.98 -13.86 16.06
CA GLU A 139 2.41 -13.10 17.24
C GLU A 139 2.10 -11.63 17.09
N GLU A 140 2.28 -10.88 18.17
CA GLU A 140 2.03 -9.43 18.18
C GLU A 140 3.00 -8.66 17.28
N PRO A 141 2.50 -7.87 16.32
CA PRO A 141 3.34 -7.10 15.41
C PRO A 141 4.14 -6.03 16.16
N ASN A 142 5.45 -6.05 15.96
CA ASN A 142 6.43 -5.13 16.50
C ASN A 142 7.61 -4.99 15.55
N GLU A 143 8.57 -4.14 15.87
CA GLU A 143 9.74 -3.84 15.05
C GLU A 143 10.59 -5.09 14.74
N ASN A 144 10.82 -5.94 15.73
CA ASN A 144 11.59 -7.17 15.55
C ASN A 144 10.86 -8.19 14.64
N PHE A 145 9.53 -8.35 14.84
CA PHE A 145 8.71 -9.19 13.96
C PHE A 145 8.73 -8.67 12.53
N PHE A 146 8.62 -7.35 12.34
CA PHE A 146 8.70 -6.72 11.03
C PHE A 146 10.06 -6.96 10.37
N GLY A 147 11.17 -6.62 11.05
CA GLY A 147 12.52 -6.75 10.52
C GLY A 147 12.84 -8.18 10.05
N LYS A 148 12.52 -9.18 10.89
CA LYS A 148 12.68 -10.59 10.55
C LYS A 148 11.90 -11.01 9.29
N ASN A 149 10.68 -10.51 9.11
CA ASN A 149 9.87 -10.86 7.94
C ASN A 149 10.35 -10.14 6.67
N VAL A 150 10.88 -8.93 6.77
CA VAL A 150 11.51 -8.24 5.63
C VAL A 150 12.80 -8.95 5.21
N GLU A 151 13.63 -9.33 6.18
CA GLU A 151 14.85 -10.10 5.94
C GLU A 151 14.54 -11.45 5.27
N GLU A 152 13.58 -12.22 5.79
CA GLU A 152 13.13 -13.48 5.21
C GLU A 152 12.59 -13.30 3.79
N LEU A 153 11.81 -12.25 3.55
CA LEU A 153 11.28 -11.92 2.23
C LEU A 153 12.43 -11.73 1.22
N ILE A 154 13.42 -10.91 1.56
CA ILE A 154 14.58 -10.63 0.70
C ILE A 154 15.42 -11.90 0.51
N PHE A 155 15.68 -12.63 1.59
CA PHE A 155 16.43 -13.89 1.53
C PHE A 155 15.80 -14.90 0.56
N GLN A 156 14.48 -15.11 0.65
CA GLN A 156 13.77 -16.05 -0.22
C GLN A 156 13.75 -15.58 -1.69
N LEU A 157 13.58 -14.27 -1.93
CA LEU A 157 13.66 -13.71 -3.28
C LEU A 157 15.05 -13.92 -3.89
N LYS A 158 16.13 -13.59 -3.17
CA LYS A 158 17.51 -13.81 -3.63
C LYS A 158 17.84 -15.28 -3.88
N LYS A 159 17.31 -16.17 -3.04
CA LYS A 159 17.55 -17.61 -3.15
C LYS A 159 16.82 -18.25 -4.32
N ARG A 160 15.64 -17.73 -4.68
CA ARG A 160 14.70 -18.42 -5.57
C ARG A 160 14.45 -17.69 -6.90
N THR A 161 15.06 -16.51 -7.08
CA THR A 161 14.98 -15.73 -8.33
C THR A 161 16.34 -15.13 -8.67
N ASN A 162 16.49 -14.68 -9.92
CA ASN A 162 17.62 -13.86 -10.37
C ASN A 162 17.26 -12.37 -10.43
N ALA A 163 16.16 -11.97 -9.81
CA ALA A 163 15.65 -10.61 -9.87
C ALA A 163 16.59 -9.59 -9.23
N ILE A 164 16.71 -8.43 -9.84
CA ILE A 164 17.28 -7.24 -9.18
C ILE A 164 16.21 -6.71 -8.22
N ILE A 165 16.57 -6.52 -6.95
CA ILE A 165 15.62 -6.22 -5.88
C ILE A 165 15.85 -4.80 -5.36
N ALA A 166 14.78 -4.03 -5.24
CA ALA A 166 14.77 -2.78 -4.49
C ALA A 166 13.66 -2.78 -3.44
N ILE A 167 13.95 -2.18 -2.28
CA ILE A 167 12.97 -1.97 -1.23
C ILE A 167 12.83 -0.46 -0.95
N LEU A 168 11.59 0.00 -0.83
CA LEU A 168 11.28 1.40 -0.55
C LEU A 168 11.10 1.61 0.96
N SER A 169 11.57 2.74 1.48
CA SER A 169 11.11 3.23 2.77
C SER A 169 9.61 3.56 2.74
N LEU A 170 8.97 3.61 3.91
CA LEU A 170 7.53 3.71 4.02
C LEU A 170 7.01 5.12 3.73
N PRO A 171 5.89 5.28 3.03
CA PRO A 171 5.17 6.54 3.11
C PRO A 171 4.70 6.77 4.55
N PRO A 172 4.60 8.04 5.00
CA PRO A 172 4.21 8.32 6.37
C PRO A 172 2.76 7.97 6.66
N ILE A 173 2.46 7.67 7.94
CA ILE A 173 1.10 7.61 8.45
C ILE A 173 0.71 9.04 8.87
N GLY A 174 -0.11 9.67 8.04
CA GLY A 174 -0.43 11.10 8.16
C GLY A 174 0.69 12.00 7.66
N GLU A 175 0.52 13.32 7.83
CA GLU A 175 1.46 14.33 7.32
C GLU A 175 1.98 15.28 8.40
N ASP A 176 1.64 15.01 9.66
CA ASP A 176 2.20 15.71 10.81
C ASP A 176 3.53 15.05 11.19
N ILE A 177 4.63 15.71 10.83
CA ILE A 177 5.99 15.18 11.02
C ILE A 177 6.35 14.96 12.49
N ASP A 178 5.71 15.68 13.42
CA ASP A 178 5.98 15.58 14.86
C ASP A 178 5.10 14.51 15.54
N HIS A 179 4.10 13.97 14.80
CA HIS A 179 3.15 13.00 15.32
C HIS A 179 3.75 11.60 15.44
N ILE A 180 3.38 10.87 16.51
CA ILE A 180 3.89 9.52 16.78
C ILE A 180 3.67 8.53 15.62
N ALA A 181 2.56 8.64 14.89
CA ALA A 181 2.28 7.76 13.76
C ALA A 181 3.24 8.02 12.58
N TYR A 182 3.61 9.29 12.34
CA TYR A 182 4.63 9.66 11.37
C TYR A 182 6.01 9.13 11.78
N GLN A 183 6.39 9.38 13.04
CA GLN A 183 7.67 8.91 13.57
C GLN A 183 7.78 7.38 13.54
N ARG A 184 6.68 6.66 13.76
CA ARG A 184 6.65 5.20 13.66
C ARG A 184 7.01 4.72 12.25
N THR A 185 6.51 5.34 11.19
CA THR A 185 6.89 4.97 9.83
C THR A 185 8.35 5.32 9.51
N LYS A 186 8.88 6.38 10.12
CA LYS A 186 10.31 6.71 10.05
C LYS A 186 11.18 5.63 10.71
N GLU A 187 10.81 5.18 11.92
CA GLU A 187 11.50 4.10 12.63
C GLU A 187 11.52 2.82 11.81
N TYR A 188 10.38 2.43 11.24
CA TYR A 188 10.30 1.26 10.36
C TYR A 188 11.07 1.44 9.05
N SER A 189 11.18 2.65 8.53
CA SER A 189 11.99 2.96 7.35
C SER A 189 13.49 2.80 7.64
N VAL A 190 13.93 3.09 8.87
CA VAL A 190 15.31 2.80 9.30
C VAL A 190 15.58 1.29 9.29
N ILE A 191 14.66 0.47 9.82
CA ILE A 191 14.78 -1.00 9.78
C ILE A 191 14.90 -1.48 8.32
N ILE A 192 14.05 -0.96 7.42
CA ILE A 192 14.10 -1.29 5.99
C ILE A 192 15.47 -0.98 5.39
N ARG A 193 16.01 0.21 5.68
CA ARG A 193 17.31 0.64 5.18
C ARG A 193 18.44 -0.28 5.67
N ASP A 194 18.42 -0.59 6.97
CA ASP A 194 19.44 -1.41 7.59
C ASP A 194 19.39 -2.85 7.01
N VAL A 195 18.20 -3.45 6.90
CA VAL A 195 18.01 -4.76 6.25
C VAL A 195 18.43 -4.74 4.77
N ALA A 196 18.12 -3.67 4.04
CA ALA A 196 18.55 -3.52 2.64
C ALA A 196 20.08 -3.52 2.52
N GLN A 197 20.76 -2.77 3.37
CA GLN A 197 22.21 -2.68 3.41
C GLN A 197 22.86 -4.03 3.78
N GLU A 198 22.35 -4.70 4.80
CA GLU A 198 22.85 -6.00 5.26
C GLU A 198 22.69 -7.11 4.22
N ASN A 199 21.66 -7.00 3.37
CA ASN A 199 21.35 -7.97 2.34
C ASN A 199 21.78 -7.56 0.93
N ASP A 200 22.50 -6.46 0.76
CA ASP A 200 22.98 -5.97 -0.54
C ASP A 200 21.83 -5.91 -1.58
N VAL A 201 20.77 -5.17 -1.23
CA VAL A 201 19.66 -4.82 -2.11
C VAL A 201 19.48 -3.30 -2.15
N ASP A 202 18.92 -2.79 -3.26
CA ASP A 202 18.78 -1.35 -3.45
C ASP A 202 17.73 -0.76 -2.49
N TYR A 203 18.09 0.32 -1.81
CA TYR A 203 17.19 1.10 -0.96
C TYR A 203 16.68 2.33 -1.72
N LEU A 204 15.35 2.53 -1.74
CA LEU A 204 14.72 3.69 -2.38
C LEU A 204 14.10 4.61 -1.31
N PRO A 205 14.59 5.87 -1.15
CA PRO A 205 14.29 6.74 -0.01
C PRO A 205 12.95 7.48 -0.15
N LEU A 206 11.81 6.75 -0.15
CA LEU A 206 10.47 7.34 -0.29
C LEU A 206 10.09 8.21 0.90
N HIS A 207 10.33 7.74 2.14
CA HIS A 207 10.01 8.47 3.36
C HIS A 207 10.74 9.80 3.41
N GLU A 208 12.01 9.75 3.09
CA GLU A 208 12.91 10.91 3.08
C GLU A 208 12.45 11.96 2.06
N ASN A 209 12.14 11.54 0.85
CA ASN A 209 11.66 12.43 -0.21
C ASN A 209 10.31 13.07 0.12
N ILE A 210 9.40 12.30 0.73
CA ILE A 210 8.11 12.84 1.19
C ILE A 210 8.34 13.84 2.33
N THR A 211 9.23 13.52 3.29
CA THR A 211 9.55 14.41 4.40
C THR A 211 10.11 15.75 3.90
N GLU A 212 11.07 15.69 2.98
CA GLU A 212 11.65 16.88 2.37
C GLU A 212 10.58 17.73 1.66
N TYR A 213 9.68 17.08 0.92
CA TYR A 213 8.58 17.76 0.25
C TYR A 213 7.63 18.46 1.24
N LEU A 214 7.19 17.76 2.31
CA LEU A 214 6.29 18.33 3.32
C LEU A 214 6.93 19.53 4.06
N ILE A 215 8.23 19.46 4.33
CA ILE A 215 9.00 20.56 4.93
C ILE A 215 9.09 21.74 3.96
N SER A 216 9.40 21.50 2.69
CA SER A 216 9.54 22.57 1.68
C SER A 216 8.22 23.33 1.45
N GLU A 217 7.07 22.63 1.56
CA GLU A 217 5.74 23.23 1.47
C GLU A 217 5.30 23.91 2.79
N ASN A 218 6.11 23.85 3.85
CA ASN A 218 5.75 24.32 5.20
C ASN A 218 4.38 23.75 5.64
N HIS A 219 4.14 22.48 5.31
CA HIS A 219 2.84 21.85 5.49
C HIS A 219 2.49 21.64 6.97
N ARG A 220 1.26 21.98 7.32
CA ARG A 220 0.68 21.76 8.66
C ARG A 220 -0.71 21.15 8.51
N PRO A 221 -0.85 19.83 8.70
CA PRO A 221 -2.13 19.17 8.56
C PRO A 221 -3.12 19.65 9.62
N ARG A 222 -4.40 19.78 9.23
CA ARG A 222 -5.49 20.24 10.11
C ARG A 222 -6.03 19.12 11.00
N LEU A 223 -5.75 17.89 10.65
CA LEU A 223 -6.34 16.70 11.25
C LEU A 223 -5.26 15.87 11.91
N SER A 224 -5.51 15.39 13.14
CA SER A 224 -4.64 14.43 13.81
C SER A 224 -5.14 13.00 13.59
N TYR A 225 -4.21 12.05 13.62
CA TYR A 225 -4.47 10.63 13.44
C TYR A 225 -5.50 10.10 14.45
N GLU A 226 -5.36 10.41 15.74
CA GLU A 226 -6.24 9.91 16.81
C GLU A 226 -7.70 10.33 16.63
N ASN A 227 -7.91 11.58 16.22
CA ASN A 227 -9.25 12.18 16.18
C ASN A 227 -9.96 12.00 14.83
N GLY A 228 -9.24 11.64 13.79
CA GLY A 228 -9.76 11.64 12.42
C GLY A 228 -9.69 10.32 11.69
N PHE A 229 -8.74 9.45 12.00
CA PHE A 229 -8.37 8.29 11.20
C PHE A 229 -9.57 7.47 10.68
N ARG A 230 -10.38 6.91 11.58
CA ARG A 230 -11.48 6.02 11.19
C ARG A 230 -12.55 6.73 10.36
N ARG A 231 -12.92 7.96 10.78
CA ARG A 231 -13.95 8.74 10.10
C ARG A 231 -13.52 9.15 8.70
N ILE A 232 -12.28 9.62 8.56
CA ILE A 232 -11.73 10.08 7.28
C ILE A 232 -11.56 8.90 6.32
N MET A 233 -11.06 7.78 6.81
CA MET A 233 -10.90 6.57 6.01
C MET A 233 -12.26 6.06 5.49
N ILE A 234 -13.29 6.00 6.33
CA ILE A 234 -14.62 5.56 5.91
C ILE A 234 -15.24 6.56 4.92
N ASN A 235 -15.17 7.86 5.21
CA ASN A 235 -15.75 8.89 4.35
C ASN A 235 -15.03 8.94 2.99
N GLY A 236 -13.72 8.87 2.97
CA GLY A 236 -12.93 8.81 1.75
C GLY A 236 -13.28 7.60 0.90
N PHE A 237 -13.37 6.44 1.53
CA PHE A 237 -13.77 5.19 0.91
C PHE A 237 -15.18 5.26 0.28
N LEU A 238 -16.18 5.72 1.03
CA LEU A 238 -17.54 5.87 0.52
C LEU A 238 -17.62 6.92 -0.59
N SER A 239 -16.93 8.06 -0.43
CA SER A 239 -16.90 9.12 -1.45
C SER A 239 -16.27 8.63 -2.75
N HIS A 240 -15.20 7.84 -2.67
CA HIS A 240 -14.55 7.28 -3.85
C HIS A 240 -15.46 6.27 -4.58
N PHE A 241 -15.94 5.24 -3.87
CA PHE A 241 -16.63 4.12 -4.51
C PHE A 241 -18.12 4.39 -4.84
N LEU A 242 -18.79 5.29 -4.12
CA LEU A 242 -20.21 5.62 -4.39
C LEU A 242 -20.40 6.90 -5.20
N LEU A 243 -19.52 7.90 -4.99
CA LEU A 243 -19.65 9.21 -5.61
C LEU A 243 -18.63 9.46 -6.73
N GLY A 244 -17.70 8.53 -6.96
CA GLY A 244 -16.64 8.69 -7.95
C GLY A 244 -15.66 9.82 -7.62
N THR A 245 -15.56 10.23 -6.36
CA THR A 245 -14.65 11.31 -5.95
C THR A 245 -13.20 10.86 -6.11
N SER A 246 -12.37 11.64 -6.77
CA SER A 246 -10.94 11.32 -6.93
C SER A 246 -10.20 11.37 -5.61
N PHE A 247 -9.12 10.58 -5.50
CA PHE A 247 -8.26 10.57 -4.31
C PHE A 247 -7.65 11.95 -4.03
N ASP A 248 -7.29 12.71 -5.07
CA ASP A 248 -6.77 14.08 -4.91
C ASP A 248 -7.79 15.03 -4.31
N LYS A 249 -9.06 14.93 -4.73
CA LYS A 249 -10.14 15.74 -4.16
C LYS A 249 -10.41 15.36 -2.70
N ILE A 250 -10.34 14.06 -2.36
CA ILE A 250 -10.46 13.59 -0.98
C ILE A 250 -9.30 14.12 -0.14
N ALA A 251 -8.04 13.98 -0.62
CA ALA A 251 -6.86 14.51 0.03
C ALA A 251 -6.97 16.01 0.31
N THR A 252 -7.31 16.80 -0.71
CA THR A 252 -7.48 18.27 -0.59
C THR A 252 -8.56 18.64 0.41
N SER A 253 -9.69 17.93 0.43
CA SER A 253 -10.79 18.21 1.38
C SER A 253 -10.39 17.89 2.83
N ASN A 254 -9.49 16.93 3.03
CA ASN A 254 -8.92 16.59 4.32
C ASN A 254 -7.72 17.47 4.71
N GLY A 255 -7.23 18.31 3.79
CA GLY A 255 -6.08 19.18 4.02
C GLY A 255 -4.74 18.44 3.91
N PHE A 256 -4.69 17.37 3.13
CA PHE A 256 -3.49 16.58 2.87
C PHE A 256 -2.87 16.87 1.49
N LEU A 257 -1.56 16.70 1.38
CA LEU A 257 -0.78 16.91 0.15
C LEU A 257 -0.41 15.60 -0.55
N ILE A 258 -0.20 14.51 0.20
CA ILE A 258 0.37 13.24 -0.24
C ILE A 258 -0.60 12.08 0.01
N VAL A 259 -1.27 12.06 1.18
CA VAL A 259 -2.18 10.99 1.55
C VAL A 259 -3.65 11.41 1.39
N THR A 260 -4.55 10.44 1.27
CA THR A 260 -6.00 10.66 1.19
C THR A 260 -6.67 10.59 2.56
N ASP A 261 -6.23 9.63 3.41
CA ASP A 261 -6.91 9.22 4.63
C ASP A 261 -5.94 8.81 5.77
N PHE A 262 -4.77 9.38 5.83
CA PHE A 262 -3.61 9.06 6.67
C PHE A 262 -2.75 7.87 6.21
N LEU A 263 -3.25 6.91 5.42
CA LEU A 263 -2.49 5.72 5.00
C LEU A 263 -2.26 5.66 3.50
N HIS A 264 -3.32 5.96 2.74
CA HIS A 264 -3.34 5.71 1.31
C HIS A 264 -2.91 6.94 0.53
N LEU A 265 -2.16 6.74 -0.55
CA LEU A 265 -1.60 7.82 -1.35
C LEU A 265 -2.62 8.41 -2.31
N ASN A 266 -2.57 9.73 -2.50
CA ASN A 266 -3.17 10.43 -3.64
C ASN A 266 -2.27 10.29 -4.88
N HIS A 267 -2.61 10.98 -5.98
CA HIS A 267 -1.82 10.93 -7.22
C HIS A 267 -0.38 11.39 -7.01
N ARG A 268 -0.15 12.48 -6.27
CA ARG A 268 1.20 13.00 -6.00
C ARG A 268 2.06 12.00 -5.24
N GLY A 269 1.54 11.43 -4.16
CA GLY A 269 2.26 10.41 -3.39
C GLY A 269 2.56 9.16 -4.22
N ALA A 270 1.59 8.69 -5.00
CA ALA A 270 1.77 7.56 -5.92
C ALA A 270 2.81 7.86 -7.01
N LYS A 271 2.83 9.10 -7.53
CA LYS A 271 3.84 9.52 -8.50
C LYS A 271 5.26 9.54 -7.91
N MET A 272 5.43 9.95 -6.65
CA MET A 272 6.75 9.90 -5.98
C MET A 272 7.26 8.44 -5.87
N VAL A 273 6.38 7.48 -5.60
CA VAL A 273 6.73 6.05 -5.65
C VAL A 273 7.14 5.63 -7.05
N ALA A 274 6.32 5.96 -8.05
CA ALA A 274 6.58 5.59 -9.46
C ALA A 274 7.89 6.20 -9.97
N ASP A 275 8.16 7.47 -9.69
CA ASP A 275 9.37 8.16 -10.12
C ASP A 275 10.64 7.54 -9.50
N LEU A 276 10.61 7.16 -8.22
CA LEU A 276 11.72 6.44 -7.58
C LEU A 276 12.01 5.10 -8.26
N ILE A 277 10.98 4.31 -8.50
CA ILE A 277 11.11 2.99 -9.15
C ILE A 277 11.60 3.16 -10.59
N LYS A 278 11.02 4.10 -11.34
CA LYS A 278 11.42 4.41 -12.72
C LYS A 278 12.90 4.79 -12.81
N ASN A 279 13.34 5.70 -11.93
CA ASN A 279 14.74 6.13 -11.88
C ASN A 279 15.69 4.99 -11.50
N TRP A 280 15.25 4.07 -10.67
CA TRP A 280 16.02 2.89 -10.29
C TRP A 280 16.16 1.89 -11.45
N ILE A 281 15.08 1.63 -12.20
CA ILE A 281 15.10 0.70 -13.34
C ILE A 281 16.04 1.17 -14.46
N PHE A 282 16.22 2.49 -14.61
CA PHE A 282 17.06 3.08 -15.66
C PHE A 282 18.49 3.44 -15.24
N LYS A 283 18.89 3.07 -14.01
CA LYS A 283 20.31 3.17 -13.58
C LYS A 283 21.15 2.08 -14.22
#